data_9e0a7b1bcc9425c222f26f335847aa0a
#
_entry.id   9e0a7b1bcc9425c222f26f335847aa0a
#
_cell.length_a   1.000
_cell.length_b   1.000
_cell.length_c   1.000
_cell.angle_alpha   90.00
_cell.angle_beta   90.00
_cell.angle_gamma   90.00
#
_symmetry.space_group_name_H-M   'P 1'
#
loop_
_entity.id
_entity.type
_entity.pdbx_description
1 polymer ?
#
loop_
_entity_poly.entity_id
_entity_poly.type
_entity_poly.pdbx_seq_one_letter_code
_entity_poly.pdbx_strand_id
1 'polypeptide(L)'
;SPIQKVKVCRHQDRPKFDEIVKNIFDKFEVICGDRLFSEDSSIKGGLARIENRNFLVIGNDKGIDIDSRVKNNFGMAKPEGYRKAQRLFKLASKFKIPVVTFIDTPGAFPGVEAEDRGQSEAIASSIKCSLNVEAPIFSFIIGEGGSGGAVALATGNRVIMLEHAVYSVISPEGCASILWRSANESEKAARSLKLTAQDLLELEVIDEIITEPRGGAHRDVIGVCGQIKDCILKVSKEFDGISPEKVVSQREDKYLSIGKKFLDN
;
A
#
# COMPACT_ATOMS: atom_id res chain seq x y z
N SER A 1 21.87 3.56 -4.53
CA SER A 1 21.22 4.10 -5.73
C SER A 1 19.76 3.66 -5.81
N PRO A 2 18.87 4.36 -6.56
CA PRO A 2 17.46 3.96 -6.72
C PRO A 2 17.28 2.52 -7.18
N ILE A 3 18.07 2.07 -8.16
CA ILE A 3 17.99 0.68 -8.65
C ILE A 3 18.42 -0.36 -7.59
N GLN A 4 19.32 -0.01 -6.68
CA GLN A 4 19.66 -0.89 -5.55
C GLN A 4 18.50 -0.99 -4.57
N LYS A 5 17.77 0.10 -4.30
CA LYS A 5 16.55 0.07 -3.48
C LYS A 5 15.48 -0.82 -4.10
N VAL A 6 15.28 -0.76 -5.42
CA VAL A 6 14.40 -1.69 -6.15
C VAL A 6 14.79 -3.15 -5.91
N LYS A 7 16.09 -3.47 -5.97
CA LYS A 7 16.58 -4.85 -5.71
C LYS A 7 16.33 -5.28 -4.27
N VAL A 8 16.59 -4.42 -3.28
CA VAL A 8 16.31 -4.68 -1.87
C VAL A 8 14.81 -4.82 -1.61
N CYS A 9 14.01 -3.96 -2.22
CA CYS A 9 12.55 -3.99 -2.16
C CYS A 9 11.98 -5.35 -2.63
N ARG A 10 12.57 -5.92 -3.68
CA ARG A 10 12.18 -7.21 -4.28
C ARG A 10 12.84 -8.43 -3.65
N HIS A 11 13.61 -8.26 -2.56
CA HIS A 11 14.28 -9.38 -1.92
C HIS A 11 13.27 -10.46 -1.51
N GLN A 12 13.57 -11.72 -1.80
CA GLN A 12 12.64 -12.83 -1.54
C GLN A 12 12.21 -12.94 -0.08
N ASP A 13 13.14 -12.69 0.84
CA ASP A 13 12.93 -12.79 2.29
C ASP A 13 12.41 -11.47 2.91
N ARG A 14 12.08 -10.45 2.09
CA ARG A 14 11.43 -9.23 2.60
C ARG A 14 10.09 -9.61 3.24
N PRO A 15 9.80 -9.12 4.47
CA PRO A 15 8.58 -9.49 5.19
C PRO A 15 7.33 -9.18 4.36
N LYS A 16 6.40 -10.15 4.33
CA LYS A 16 5.14 -10.08 3.59
C LYS A 16 3.99 -9.77 4.55
N PHE A 17 2.80 -9.56 4.00
CA PHE A 17 1.61 -9.18 4.75
C PHE A 17 1.36 -10.05 5.98
N ASP A 18 1.31 -11.36 5.85
CA ASP A 18 1.00 -12.27 6.96
C ASP A 18 2.04 -12.20 8.08
N GLU A 19 3.31 -12.11 7.74
CA GLU A 19 4.41 -11.99 8.70
C GLU A 19 4.34 -10.65 9.45
N ILE A 20 4.07 -9.55 8.73
CA ILE A 20 3.92 -8.22 9.33
C ILE A 20 2.71 -8.20 10.27
N VAL A 21 1.56 -8.67 9.81
CA VAL A 21 0.33 -8.71 10.61
C VAL A 21 0.53 -9.55 11.86
N LYS A 22 1.15 -10.72 11.75
CA LYS A 22 1.45 -11.61 12.89
C LYS A 22 2.35 -10.97 13.94
N ASN A 23 3.32 -10.15 13.53
CA ASN A 23 4.26 -9.52 14.46
C ASN A 23 3.73 -8.20 15.06
N ILE A 24 2.74 -7.56 14.43
CA ILE A 24 2.22 -6.26 14.88
C ILE A 24 0.94 -6.40 15.72
N PHE A 25 0.02 -7.26 15.28
CA PHE A 25 -1.32 -7.32 15.86
C PHE A 25 -1.46 -8.50 16.82
N ASP A 26 -2.07 -8.24 17.98
CA ASP A 26 -2.36 -9.27 18.99
C ASP A 26 -3.44 -10.24 18.51
N LYS A 27 -4.33 -9.78 17.62
CA LYS A 27 -5.42 -10.54 17.03
C LYS A 27 -5.71 -10.05 15.62
N PHE A 28 -5.98 -10.98 14.71
CA PHE A 28 -6.40 -10.69 13.34
C PHE A 28 -7.45 -11.69 12.88
N GLU A 29 -8.64 -11.21 12.54
CA GLU A 29 -9.79 -12.01 12.06
C GLU A 29 -10.06 -11.68 10.60
N VAL A 30 -9.79 -12.61 9.71
CA VAL A 30 -9.88 -12.44 8.26
C VAL A 30 -11.33 -12.29 7.81
N ILE A 31 -11.57 -11.39 6.87
CA ILE A 31 -12.86 -11.17 6.21
C ILE A 31 -12.70 -11.36 4.70
N CYS A 32 -13.23 -12.45 4.17
CA CYS A 32 -13.11 -12.87 2.77
C CYS A 32 -14.25 -12.38 1.87
N GLY A 33 -13.97 -12.39 0.56
CA GLY A 33 -14.93 -12.23 -0.54
C GLY A 33 -15.36 -10.82 -0.85
N ASP A 34 -15.61 -10.57 -2.14
CA ASP A 34 -16.09 -9.28 -2.63
C ASP A 34 -17.61 -9.11 -2.54
N ARG A 35 -18.34 -10.19 -2.28
CA ARG A 35 -19.82 -10.26 -2.26
C ARG A 35 -20.48 -10.06 -3.63
N LEU A 36 -19.71 -10.17 -4.71
CA LEU A 36 -20.23 -10.02 -6.06
C LEU A 36 -19.84 -11.21 -6.97
N PHE A 37 -18.57 -11.61 -6.97
CA PHE A 37 -18.07 -12.67 -7.84
C PHE A 37 -17.28 -13.72 -7.07
N SER A 38 -16.16 -13.35 -6.42
CA SER A 38 -15.27 -14.35 -5.82
C SER A 38 -14.36 -13.77 -4.73
N GLU A 39 -13.52 -14.64 -4.18
CA GLU A 39 -12.37 -14.26 -3.36
C GLU A 39 -11.15 -14.00 -4.24
N ASP A 40 -10.38 -12.97 -3.91
CA ASP A 40 -9.03 -12.74 -4.43
C ASP A 40 -8.02 -12.74 -3.29
N SER A 41 -7.19 -13.77 -3.24
CA SER A 41 -6.19 -13.94 -2.17
C SER A 41 -4.99 -12.99 -2.25
N SER A 42 -4.84 -12.24 -3.36
CA SER A 42 -3.80 -11.21 -3.49
C SER A 42 -4.06 -9.97 -2.63
N ILE A 43 -5.30 -9.74 -2.22
CA ILE A 43 -5.65 -8.78 -1.17
C ILE A 43 -6.22 -9.52 0.03
N LYS A 44 -5.60 -9.37 1.17
CA LYS A 44 -6.10 -9.85 2.46
C LYS A 44 -6.64 -8.69 3.28
N GLY A 45 -7.59 -8.97 4.15
CA GLY A 45 -8.08 -7.95 5.06
C GLY A 45 -8.97 -8.51 6.15
N GLY A 46 -9.16 -7.75 7.21
CA GLY A 46 -9.92 -8.19 8.37
C GLY A 46 -9.86 -7.22 9.55
N LEU A 47 -10.48 -7.63 10.65
CA LEU A 47 -10.42 -6.91 11.91
C LEU A 47 -9.18 -7.32 12.69
N ALA A 48 -8.48 -6.35 13.24
CA ALA A 48 -7.26 -6.54 13.99
C ALA A 48 -7.27 -5.75 15.29
N ARG A 49 -6.41 -6.14 16.24
CA ARG A 49 -6.25 -5.42 17.51
C ARG A 49 -4.79 -5.27 17.87
N ILE A 50 -4.42 -4.06 18.30
CA ILE A 50 -3.17 -3.78 18.98
C ILE A 50 -3.52 -3.24 20.35
N GLU A 51 -3.13 -3.95 21.42
CA GLU A 51 -3.49 -3.60 22.79
C GLU A 51 -5.00 -3.45 22.95
N ASN A 52 -5.49 -2.25 23.26
CA ASN A 52 -6.91 -1.94 23.43
C ASN A 52 -7.52 -1.21 22.21
N ARG A 53 -6.82 -1.11 21.08
CA ARG A 53 -7.28 -0.42 19.87
C ARG A 53 -7.64 -1.41 18.77
N ASN A 54 -8.80 -1.25 18.19
CA ASN A 54 -9.25 -2.03 17.04
C ASN A 54 -8.90 -1.29 15.76
N PHE A 55 -8.50 -2.06 14.75
CA PHE A 55 -8.18 -1.58 13.41
C PHE A 55 -8.85 -2.46 12.37
N LEU A 56 -9.11 -1.91 11.20
CA LEU A 56 -9.37 -2.68 10.02
C LEU A 56 -8.09 -2.71 9.20
N VAL A 57 -7.60 -3.90 8.90
CA VAL A 57 -6.33 -4.07 8.16
C VAL A 57 -6.63 -4.60 6.78
N ILE A 58 -6.00 -4.03 5.76
CA ILE A 58 -6.09 -4.46 4.36
C ILE A 58 -4.67 -4.45 3.78
N GLY A 59 -4.31 -5.42 2.94
CA GLY A 59 -3.02 -5.32 2.26
C GLY A 59 -2.84 -6.32 1.14
N ASN A 60 -1.83 -6.06 0.33
CA ASN A 60 -1.41 -6.98 -0.71
C ASN A 60 -0.59 -8.12 -0.11
N ASP A 61 -0.87 -9.33 -0.53
CA ASP A 61 -0.08 -10.50 -0.20
C ASP A 61 0.53 -11.13 -1.45
N LYS A 62 1.86 -11.10 -1.54
CA LYS A 62 2.61 -11.70 -2.65
C LYS A 62 2.80 -13.21 -2.53
N GLY A 63 2.49 -13.78 -1.35
CA GLY A 63 2.86 -15.16 -1.03
C GLY A 63 4.35 -15.32 -0.67
N ILE A 64 4.67 -16.40 0.03
CA ILE A 64 6.01 -16.69 0.57
C ILE A 64 6.76 -17.75 -0.25
N ASP A 65 6.07 -18.67 -0.87
CA ASP A 65 6.58 -19.76 -1.72
C ASP A 65 5.99 -19.67 -3.12
N ILE A 66 6.42 -20.55 -4.02
CA ILE A 66 6.00 -20.53 -5.43
C ILE A 66 4.48 -20.72 -5.55
N ASP A 67 3.91 -21.67 -4.81
CA ASP A 67 2.48 -22.01 -4.92
C ASP A 67 1.61 -20.85 -4.43
N SER A 68 1.93 -20.29 -3.27
CA SER A 68 1.22 -19.13 -2.73
C SER A 68 1.40 -17.87 -3.58
N ARG A 69 2.58 -17.66 -4.18
CA ARG A 69 2.82 -16.56 -5.11
C ARG A 69 1.98 -16.65 -6.38
N VAL A 70 1.91 -17.85 -6.97
CA VAL A 70 1.03 -18.07 -8.13
C VAL A 70 -0.43 -17.87 -7.75
N LYS A 71 -0.88 -18.46 -6.64
CA LYS A 71 -2.24 -18.31 -6.12
C LYS A 71 -2.62 -16.83 -5.89
N ASN A 72 -1.69 -16.04 -5.36
CA ASN A 72 -1.88 -14.63 -5.05
C ASN A 72 -1.50 -13.70 -6.21
N ASN A 73 -1.33 -14.22 -7.42
CA ASN A 73 -0.92 -13.47 -8.62
C ASN A 73 0.29 -12.53 -8.32
N PHE A 74 1.24 -12.96 -7.50
CA PHE A 74 2.40 -12.15 -7.07
C PHE A 74 2.02 -10.80 -6.43
N GLY A 75 0.87 -10.74 -5.76
CA GLY A 75 0.32 -9.52 -5.16
C GLY A 75 -0.43 -8.62 -6.15
N MET A 76 -0.63 -9.06 -7.38
CA MET A 76 -1.40 -8.32 -8.39
C MET A 76 -2.89 -8.67 -8.25
N ALA A 77 -3.67 -7.73 -7.73
CA ALA A 77 -5.08 -7.97 -7.48
C ALA A 77 -5.92 -7.93 -8.75
N LYS A 78 -6.90 -8.82 -8.80
CA LYS A 78 -8.03 -8.82 -9.73
C LYS A 78 -9.15 -7.89 -9.21
N PRO A 79 -10.21 -7.60 -10.00
CA PRO A 79 -11.30 -6.73 -9.59
C PRO A 79 -11.92 -7.11 -8.24
N GLU A 80 -11.99 -8.42 -7.95
CA GLU A 80 -12.54 -8.98 -6.71
C GLU A 80 -11.75 -8.51 -5.48
N GLY A 81 -10.43 -8.39 -5.59
CA GLY A 81 -9.58 -7.89 -4.51
C GLY A 81 -9.89 -6.43 -4.19
N TYR A 82 -10.01 -5.57 -5.19
CA TYR A 82 -10.35 -4.14 -5.01
C TYR A 82 -11.79 -3.97 -4.50
N ARG A 83 -12.75 -4.77 -4.98
CA ARG A 83 -14.12 -4.74 -4.45
C ARG A 83 -14.19 -5.21 -3.00
N LYS A 84 -13.39 -6.21 -2.63
CA LYS A 84 -13.23 -6.61 -1.22
C LYS A 84 -12.67 -5.45 -0.38
N ALA A 85 -11.63 -4.76 -0.85
CA ALA A 85 -11.10 -3.59 -0.17
C ALA A 85 -12.17 -2.50 0.02
N GLN A 86 -12.96 -2.17 -1.02
CA GLN A 86 -14.08 -1.23 -0.92
C GLN A 86 -15.08 -1.63 0.17
N ARG A 87 -15.42 -2.93 0.23
CA ARG A 87 -16.33 -3.45 1.25
C ARG A 87 -15.78 -3.27 2.66
N LEU A 88 -14.48 -3.51 2.84
CA LEU A 88 -13.80 -3.31 4.11
C LEU A 88 -13.70 -1.82 4.47
N PHE A 89 -13.40 -0.94 3.54
CA PHE A 89 -13.43 0.51 3.74
C PHE A 89 -14.82 1.00 4.19
N LYS A 90 -15.89 0.52 3.57
CA LYS A 90 -17.27 0.82 3.97
C LYS A 90 -17.57 0.31 5.37
N LEU A 91 -17.06 -0.86 5.75
CA LEU A 91 -17.19 -1.41 7.09
C LEU A 91 -16.49 -0.53 8.13
N ALA A 92 -15.25 -0.11 7.84
CA ALA A 92 -14.48 0.79 8.68
C ALA A 92 -15.21 2.13 8.90
N SER A 93 -15.72 2.71 7.82
CA SER A 93 -16.50 3.96 7.88
C SER A 93 -17.74 3.82 8.76
N LYS A 94 -18.51 2.73 8.57
CA LYS A 94 -19.73 2.46 9.34
C LYS A 94 -19.48 2.35 10.86
N PHE A 95 -18.40 1.69 11.24
CA PHE A 95 -18.06 1.45 12.65
C PHE A 95 -17.03 2.42 13.23
N LYS A 96 -16.60 3.41 12.44
CA LYS A 96 -15.58 4.41 12.83
C LYS A 96 -14.28 3.76 13.30
N ILE A 97 -13.88 2.66 12.65
CA ILE A 97 -12.65 1.92 12.95
C ILE A 97 -11.51 2.43 12.07
N PRO A 98 -10.37 2.88 12.63
CA PRO A 98 -9.20 3.27 11.85
C PRO A 98 -8.74 2.14 10.91
N VAL A 99 -8.31 2.50 9.71
CA VAL A 99 -7.81 1.55 8.70
C VAL A 99 -6.30 1.60 8.63
N VAL A 100 -5.67 0.44 8.57
CA VAL A 100 -4.25 0.28 8.23
C VAL A 100 -4.16 -0.46 6.91
N THR A 101 -3.45 0.12 5.93
CA THR A 101 -3.21 -0.58 4.67
C THR A 101 -1.72 -0.89 4.50
N PHE A 102 -1.40 -2.12 4.07
CA PHE A 102 -0.05 -2.56 3.73
C PHE A 102 0.06 -2.80 2.23
N ILE A 103 0.92 -2.04 1.56
CA ILE A 103 1.05 -2.03 0.11
C ILE A 103 2.35 -2.75 -0.29
N ASP A 104 2.21 -3.88 -0.99
CA ASP A 104 3.29 -4.60 -1.65
C ASP A 104 2.78 -5.28 -2.93
N THR A 105 2.70 -4.53 -4.01
CA THR A 105 2.23 -5.00 -5.32
C THR A 105 3.04 -4.38 -6.46
N PRO A 106 3.40 -5.14 -7.49
CA PRO A 106 3.99 -4.56 -8.70
C PRO A 106 2.95 -3.81 -9.57
N GLY A 107 1.65 -3.99 -9.28
CA GLY A 107 0.53 -3.38 -10.03
C GLY A 107 -0.74 -4.19 -9.92
N ALA A 108 -1.74 -3.82 -10.71
CA ALA A 108 -2.97 -4.59 -10.87
C ALA A 108 -2.73 -5.79 -11.80
N PHE A 109 -3.53 -6.85 -11.67
CA PHE A 109 -3.44 -8.03 -12.52
C PHE A 109 -3.79 -7.67 -13.98
N PRO A 110 -2.91 -7.93 -14.96
CA PRO A 110 -3.07 -7.46 -16.33
C PRO A 110 -3.77 -8.47 -17.27
N GLY A 111 -4.47 -9.46 -16.72
CA GLY A 111 -5.11 -10.52 -17.51
C GLY A 111 -6.44 -10.09 -18.12
N VAL A 112 -6.80 -10.66 -19.28
CA VAL A 112 -8.07 -10.39 -19.99
C VAL A 112 -9.28 -10.67 -19.09
N GLU A 113 -9.23 -11.73 -18.30
CA GLU A 113 -10.31 -12.07 -17.37
C GLU A 113 -10.53 -10.99 -16.27
N ALA A 114 -9.53 -10.18 -15.96
CA ALA A 114 -9.68 -9.06 -15.04
C ALA A 114 -10.32 -7.86 -15.74
N GLU A 115 -9.92 -7.57 -16.97
CA GLU A 115 -10.55 -6.51 -17.78
C GLU A 115 -12.03 -6.82 -18.02
N ASP A 116 -12.39 -8.06 -18.35
CA ASP A 116 -13.78 -8.50 -18.56
C ASP A 116 -14.65 -8.30 -17.33
N ARG A 117 -14.06 -8.33 -16.13
CA ARG A 117 -14.76 -8.12 -14.86
C ARG A 117 -14.59 -6.70 -14.29
N GLY A 118 -14.09 -5.75 -15.09
CA GLY A 118 -14.04 -4.34 -14.77
C GLY A 118 -12.84 -3.94 -13.89
N GLN A 119 -11.61 -4.32 -14.26
CA GLN A 119 -10.40 -4.02 -13.51
C GLN A 119 -10.22 -2.51 -13.25
N SER A 120 -10.32 -1.70 -14.30
CA SER A 120 -10.15 -0.25 -14.21
C SER A 120 -11.22 0.41 -13.33
N GLU A 121 -12.48 -0.04 -13.47
CA GLU A 121 -13.60 0.42 -12.64
C GLU A 121 -13.37 0.07 -11.17
N ALA A 122 -12.97 -1.17 -10.87
CA ALA A 122 -12.76 -1.63 -9.51
C ALA A 122 -11.63 -0.84 -8.81
N ILE A 123 -10.54 -0.51 -9.52
CA ILE A 123 -9.46 0.34 -9.04
C ILE A 123 -9.97 1.77 -8.75
N ALA A 124 -10.62 2.40 -9.72
CA ALA A 124 -11.14 3.76 -9.59
C ALA A 124 -12.16 3.88 -8.45
N SER A 125 -13.07 2.91 -8.35
CA SER A 125 -14.06 2.84 -7.27
C SER A 125 -13.42 2.59 -5.90
N SER A 126 -12.29 1.85 -5.82
CA SER A 126 -11.55 1.68 -4.57
C SER A 126 -10.92 2.99 -4.11
N ILE A 127 -10.29 3.75 -5.02
CA ILE A 127 -9.75 5.08 -4.74
C ILE A 127 -10.86 6.03 -4.26
N LYS A 128 -11.97 6.11 -5.00
CA LYS A 128 -13.11 6.93 -4.61
C LYS A 128 -13.68 6.53 -3.25
N CYS A 129 -13.78 5.23 -2.99
CA CYS A 129 -14.27 4.71 -1.71
C CYS A 129 -13.34 5.12 -0.56
N SER A 130 -12.02 4.94 -0.70
CA SER A 130 -11.05 5.29 0.34
C SER A 130 -11.02 6.79 0.65
N LEU A 131 -11.17 7.66 -0.37
CA LEU A 131 -11.27 9.11 -0.17
C LEU A 131 -12.47 9.50 0.72
N ASN A 132 -13.57 8.77 0.65
CA ASN A 132 -14.81 9.05 1.38
C ASN A 132 -14.96 8.28 2.71
N VAL A 133 -13.95 7.53 3.14
CA VAL A 133 -14.03 6.81 4.43
C VAL A 133 -14.02 7.79 5.60
N GLU A 134 -15.03 7.72 6.44
CA GLU A 134 -15.20 8.57 7.62
C GLU A 134 -14.37 8.13 8.84
N ALA A 135 -13.35 7.33 8.60
CA ALA A 135 -12.36 6.91 9.58
C ALA A 135 -10.95 7.20 9.06
N PRO A 136 -9.95 7.41 9.92
CA PRO A 136 -8.59 7.64 9.46
C PRO A 136 -8.01 6.41 8.78
N ILE A 137 -7.26 6.65 7.70
CA ILE A 137 -6.55 5.60 6.95
C ILE A 137 -5.05 5.88 7.05
N PHE A 138 -4.28 4.87 7.48
CA PHE A 138 -2.83 4.89 7.57
C PHE A 138 -2.26 3.88 6.58
N SER A 139 -1.60 4.35 5.53
CA SER A 139 -1.09 3.54 4.44
C SER A 139 0.40 3.33 4.58
N PHE A 140 0.84 2.07 4.61
CA PHE A 140 2.24 1.68 4.73
C PHE A 140 2.71 1.02 3.43
N ILE A 141 3.64 1.64 2.72
CA ILE A 141 4.28 1.04 1.56
C ILE A 141 5.46 0.22 2.07
N ILE A 142 5.27 -1.10 2.14
CA ILE A 142 6.21 -2.04 2.75
C ILE A 142 7.16 -2.70 1.74
N GLY A 143 6.79 -2.65 0.47
CA GLY A 143 7.54 -3.23 -0.63
C GLY A 143 7.35 -2.42 -1.91
N GLU A 144 6.91 -3.05 -2.99
CA GLU A 144 6.59 -2.35 -4.22
C GLU A 144 5.21 -1.69 -4.12
N GLY A 145 5.15 -0.37 -4.39
CA GLY A 145 3.92 0.36 -4.59
C GLY A 145 3.70 0.63 -6.09
N GLY A 146 3.15 -0.34 -6.82
CA GLY A 146 3.03 -0.29 -8.27
C GLY A 146 1.71 0.28 -8.76
N SER A 147 1.75 1.45 -9.44
CA SER A 147 0.68 1.98 -10.28
C SER A 147 -0.69 2.06 -9.59
N GLY A 148 -1.78 1.92 -10.34
CA GLY A 148 -3.16 1.93 -9.85
C GLY A 148 -3.45 0.86 -8.79
N GLY A 149 -2.77 -0.28 -8.86
CA GLY A 149 -2.89 -1.34 -7.86
C GLY A 149 -2.49 -0.89 -6.46
N ALA A 150 -1.44 -0.08 -6.36
CA ALA A 150 -1.00 0.51 -5.11
C ALA A 150 -1.91 1.67 -4.67
N VAL A 151 -2.22 2.60 -5.58
CA VAL A 151 -3.04 3.79 -5.27
C VAL A 151 -4.42 3.39 -4.76
N ALA A 152 -5.00 2.29 -5.25
CA ALA A 152 -6.29 1.76 -4.81
C ALA A 152 -6.38 1.48 -3.30
N LEU A 153 -5.23 1.29 -2.62
CA LEU A 153 -5.12 1.06 -1.18
C LEU A 153 -4.34 2.16 -0.44
N ALA A 154 -3.54 2.96 -1.15
CA ALA A 154 -2.59 3.92 -0.56
C ALA A 154 -3.17 5.32 -0.33
N THR A 155 -4.47 5.53 -0.57
CA THR A 155 -5.11 6.85 -0.44
C THR A 155 -5.45 7.15 1.03
N GLY A 156 -4.43 7.31 1.86
CA GLY A 156 -4.57 7.49 3.32
C GLY A 156 -4.41 8.93 3.82
N ASN A 157 -4.86 9.19 5.04
CA ASN A 157 -4.58 10.43 5.78
C ASN A 157 -3.09 10.56 6.10
N ARG A 158 -2.44 9.42 6.33
CA ARG A 158 -0.98 9.31 6.46
C ARG A 158 -0.50 8.22 5.51
N VAL A 159 0.52 8.53 4.75
CA VAL A 159 1.22 7.60 3.85
C VAL A 159 2.65 7.47 4.33
N ILE A 160 2.98 6.32 4.86
CA ILE A 160 4.27 6.00 5.45
C ILE A 160 4.98 4.97 4.54
N MET A 161 6.28 5.08 4.42
CA MET A 161 7.03 4.21 3.53
C MET A 161 8.25 3.62 4.24
N LEU A 162 8.50 2.33 4.06
CA LEU A 162 9.77 1.76 4.50
C LEU A 162 10.91 2.32 3.64
N GLU A 163 12.08 2.52 4.23
CA GLU A 163 13.23 3.21 3.62
C GLU A 163 13.65 2.64 2.26
N HIS A 164 13.55 1.33 2.08
CA HIS A 164 13.93 0.65 0.84
C HIS A 164 12.74 0.15 0.03
N ALA A 165 11.52 0.52 0.39
CA ALA A 165 10.35 0.36 -0.46
C ALA A 165 10.44 1.30 -1.68
N VAL A 166 9.64 1.04 -2.70
CA VAL A 166 9.52 1.89 -3.89
C VAL A 166 8.06 2.17 -4.22
N TYR A 167 7.77 3.39 -4.70
CA TYR A 167 6.40 3.74 -5.08
C TYR A 167 6.44 4.51 -6.39
N SER A 168 5.77 4.00 -7.42
CA SER A 168 5.86 4.52 -8.79
C SER A 168 4.68 4.11 -9.64
N VAL A 169 4.42 4.91 -10.68
CA VAL A 169 3.38 4.61 -11.69
C VAL A 169 3.73 3.42 -12.59
N ILE A 170 5.01 3.08 -12.70
CA ILE A 170 5.52 2.00 -13.56
C ILE A 170 6.83 1.45 -12.99
N SER A 171 7.16 0.21 -13.31
CA SER A 171 8.47 -0.36 -12.97
C SER A 171 9.60 0.32 -13.77
N PRO A 172 10.83 0.39 -13.24
CA PRO A 172 11.98 0.93 -13.98
C PRO A 172 12.21 0.22 -15.32
N GLU A 173 12.02 -1.10 -15.36
CA GLU A 173 12.16 -1.91 -16.56
C GLU A 173 11.09 -1.55 -17.61
N GLY A 174 9.85 -1.39 -17.18
CA GLY A 174 8.74 -0.97 -18.03
C GLY A 174 8.95 0.44 -18.59
N CYS A 175 9.33 1.38 -17.73
CA CYS A 175 9.67 2.75 -18.12
C CYS A 175 10.82 2.77 -19.16
N ALA A 176 11.89 2.01 -18.89
CA ALA A 176 13.04 1.91 -19.78
C ALA A 176 12.64 1.36 -21.15
N SER A 177 11.82 0.32 -21.17
CA SER A 177 11.33 -0.29 -22.41
C SER A 177 10.50 0.69 -23.26
N ILE A 178 9.67 1.51 -22.63
CA ILE A 178 8.84 2.51 -23.33
C ILE A 178 9.68 3.67 -23.84
N LEU A 179 10.52 4.28 -22.99
CA LEU A 179 11.23 5.52 -23.33
C LEU A 179 12.50 5.28 -24.14
N TRP A 180 13.23 4.21 -23.85
CA TRP A 180 14.53 3.93 -24.49
C TRP A 180 14.52 2.64 -25.34
N ARG A 181 13.40 1.95 -25.44
CA ARG A 181 13.24 0.68 -26.15
C ARG A 181 14.25 -0.39 -25.70
N SER A 182 14.71 -0.30 -24.45
CA SER A 182 15.68 -1.23 -23.86
C SER A 182 15.50 -1.32 -22.37
N ALA A 183 15.23 -2.51 -21.83
CA ALA A 183 15.16 -2.75 -20.38
C ALA A 183 16.54 -2.55 -19.69
N ASN A 184 17.65 -2.51 -20.43
CA ASN A 184 18.97 -2.26 -19.88
C ASN A 184 19.13 -0.83 -19.33
N GLU A 185 18.27 0.12 -19.74
CA GLU A 185 18.22 1.49 -19.24
C GLU A 185 17.46 1.63 -17.91
N SER A 186 17.13 0.53 -17.24
CA SER A 186 16.36 0.52 -15.99
C SER A 186 16.98 1.34 -14.84
N GLU A 187 18.30 1.44 -14.78
CA GLU A 187 18.99 2.31 -13.79
C GLU A 187 18.69 3.79 -14.04
N LYS A 188 18.75 4.22 -15.29
CA LYS A 188 18.41 5.57 -15.70
C LYS A 188 16.94 5.88 -15.45
N ALA A 189 16.05 4.93 -15.79
CA ALA A 189 14.63 5.03 -15.51
C ALA A 189 14.35 5.16 -14.01
N ALA A 190 14.97 4.33 -13.17
CA ALA A 190 14.81 4.39 -11.72
C ALA A 190 15.20 5.75 -11.12
N ARG A 191 16.25 6.37 -11.65
CA ARG A 191 16.67 7.74 -11.24
C ARG A 191 15.65 8.80 -11.66
N SER A 192 15.13 8.69 -12.88
CA SER A 192 14.19 9.69 -13.44
C SER A 192 12.80 9.59 -12.81
N LEU A 193 12.36 8.40 -12.40
CA LEU A 193 11.05 8.15 -11.82
C LEU A 193 10.88 8.70 -10.40
N LYS A 194 11.98 9.08 -9.72
CA LYS A 194 11.91 9.61 -8.34
C LYS A 194 11.09 8.69 -7.40
N LEU A 195 11.35 7.37 -7.45
CA LEU A 195 10.52 6.33 -6.83
C LEU A 195 10.94 5.93 -5.40
N THR A 196 12.02 6.54 -4.87
CA THR A 196 12.52 6.17 -3.54
C THR A 196 11.76 6.91 -2.43
N ALA A 197 11.80 6.35 -1.22
CA ALA A 197 11.15 6.99 -0.07
C ALA A 197 11.66 8.42 0.16
N GLN A 198 12.96 8.67 -0.04
CA GLN A 198 13.56 10.00 0.10
C GLN A 198 13.02 10.97 -0.96
N ASP A 199 13.00 10.55 -2.24
CA ASP A 199 12.45 11.37 -3.32
C ASP A 199 10.98 11.72 -3.04
N LEU A 200 10.18 10.75 -2.59
CA LEU A 200 8.74 10.92 -2.39
C LEU A 200 8.40 11.74 -1.15
N LEU A 201 9.25 11.70 -0.12
CA LEU A 201 9.13 12.59 1.03
C LEU A 201 9.43 14.04 0.63
N GLU A 202 10.49 14.27 -0.17
CA GLU A 202 10.83 15.60 -0.70
C GLU A 202 9.72 16.16 -1.61
N LEU A 203 9.07 15.29 -2.39
CA LEU A 203 7.93 15.62 -3.25
C LEU A 203 6.59 15.74 -2.49
N GLU A 204 6.57 15.50 -1.17
CA GLU A 204 5.37 15.53 -0.31
C GLU A 204 4.29 14.53 -0.73
N VAL A 205 4.67 13.45 -1.41
CA VAL A 205 3.78 12.33 -1.76
C VAL A 205 3.55 11.42 -0.56
N ILE A 206 4.57 11.28 0.29
CA ILE A 206 4.50 10.54 1.55
C ILE A 206 4.78 11.45 2.75
N ASP A 207 4.37 11.02 3.95
CA ASP A 207 4.46 11.82 5.17
C ASP A 207 5.66 11.44 6.05
N GLU A 208 6.06 10.16 6.06
CA GLU A 208 7.09 9.66 6.97
C GLU A 208 7.82 8.45 6.37
N ILE A 209 9.09 8.30 6.74
CA ILE A 209 9.92 7.14 6.37
C ILE A 209 10.24 6.35 7.63
N ILE A 210 9.96 5.05 7.61
CA ILE A 210 10.46 4.11 8.62
C ILE A 210 11.79 3.57 8.14
N THR A 211 12.84 3.75 8.95
CA THR A 211 14.19 3.30 8.64
C THR A 211 14.29 1.78 8.66
N GLU A 212 15.11 1.24 7.78
CA GLU A 212 15.39 -0.18 7.72
C GLU A 212 16.82 -0.48 8.18
N PRO A 213 17.08 -1.66 8.74
CA PRO A 213 18.42 -2.09 9.04
C PRO A 213 19.28 -2.16 7.77
N ARG A 214 20.60 -2.05 7.92
CA ARG A 214 21.53 -2.15 6.81
C ARG A 214 21.31 -3.44 6.01
N GLY A 215 20.98 -3.31 4.74
CA GLY A 215 20.69 -4.42 3.83
C GLY A 215 19.20 -4.69 3.61
N GLY A 216 18.29 -4.10 4.40
CA GLY A 216 16.85 -4.19 4.20
C GLY A 216 16.07 -4.85 5.34
N ALA A 217 14.75 -4.73 5.31
CA ALA A 217 13.83 -5.17 6.36
C ALA A 217 13.97 -6.67 6.75
N HIS A 218 14.37 -7.52 5.82
CA HIS A 218 14.59 -8.95 6.08
C HIS A 218 15.77 -9.25 7.04
N ARG A 219 16.61 -8.26 7.35
CA ARG A 219 17.72 -8.42 8.29
C ARG A 219 17.30 -8.31 9.75
N ASP A 220 16.19 -7.63 10.01
CA ASP A 220 15.59 -7.50 11.35
C ASP A 220 14.08 -7.26 11.21
N VAL A 221 13.37 -8.32 10.92
CA VAL A 221 11.90 -8.28 10.73
C VAL A 221 11.19 -7.81 11.99
N ILE A 222 11.64 -8.30 13.16
CA ILE A 222 11.02 -7.96 14.45
C ILE A 222 11.19 -6.47 14.76
N GLY A 223 12.39 -5.93 14.60
CA GLY A 223 12.66 -4.51 14.83
C GLY A 223 11.88 -3.62 13.87
N VAL A 224 11.79 -3.97 12.58
CA VAL A 224 10.99 -3.22 11.59
C VAL A 224 9.49 -3.30 11.93
N CYS A 225 8.97 -4.47 12.28
CA CYS A 225 7.57 -4.60 12.71
C CYS A 225 7.28 -3.80 13.99
N GLY A 226 8.22 -3.74 14.92
CA GLY A 226 8.15 -2.89 16.12
C GLY A 226 8.00 -1.40 15.74
N GLN A 227 8.85 -0.90 14.86
CA GLN A 227 8.76 0.49 14.37
C GLN A 227 7.42 0.78 13.66
N ILE A 228 6.92 -0.17 12.84
CA ILE A 228 5.62 -0.03 12.19
C ILE A 228 4.50 0.02 13.25
N LYS A 229 4.54 -0.85 14.27
CA LYS A 229 3.57 -0.87 15.37
C LYS A 229 3.55 0.47 16.11
N ASP A 230 4.71 0.98 16.49
CA ASP A 230 4.85 2.26 17.19
C ASP A 230 4.32 3.42 16.34
N CYS A 231 4.61 3.41 15.04
CA CYS A 231 4.09 4.39 14.09
C CYS A 231 2.56 4.31 13.99
N ILE A 232 1.96 3.11 13.86
CA ILE A 232 0.49 2.94 13.84
C ILE A 232 -0.14 3.53 15.10
N LEU A 233 0.41 3.22 16.29
CA LEU A 233 -0.10 3.73 17.55
C LEU A 233 0.06 5.26 17.67
N LYS A 234 1.21 5.80 17.25
CA LYS A 234 1.49 7.24 17.21
C LYS A 234 0.47 7.96 16.33
N VAL A 235 0.38 7.59 15.05
CA VAL A 235 -0.52 8.27 14.10
C VAL A 235 -1.99 8.07 14.45
N SER A 236 -2.36 6.92 15.01
CA SER A 236 -3.74 6.69 15.47
C SER A 236 -4.14 7.67 16.57
N LYS A 237 -3.24 7.99 17.51
CA LYS A 237 -3.49 8.97 18.57
C LYS A 237 -3.70 10.39 18.04
N GLU A 238 -3.06 10.75 16.92
CA GLU A 238 -3.24 12.07 16.28
C GLU A 238 -4.69 12.30 15.82
N PHE A 239 -5.43 11.22 15.58
CA PHE A 239 -6.82 11.27 15.12
C PHE A 239 -7.85 11.04 16.23
N ASP A 240 -7.42 10.84 17.48
CA ASP A 240 -8.35 10.70 18.61
C ASP A 240 -9.18 11.98 18.79
N GLY A 241 -10.50 11.84 18.79
CA GLY A 241 -11.43 12.97 18.95
C GLY A 241 -11.64 13.85 17.72
N ILE A 242 -11.01 13.54 16.58
CA ILE A 242 -11.25 14.25 15.32
C ILE A 242 -12.59 13.77 14.72
N SER A 243 -13.42 14.71 14.28
CA SER A 243 -14.72 14.37 13.68
C SER A 243 -14.54 13.66 12.32
N PRO A 244 -15.48 12.78 11.94
CA PRO A 244 -15.44 12.08 10.64
C PRO A 244 -15.30 13.02 9.44
N GLU A 245 -16.02 14.13 9.46
CA GLU A 245 -15.98 15.15 8.38
C GLU A 245 -14.58 15.76 8.28
N LYS A 246 -13.94 16.05 9.42
CA LYS A 246 -12.59 16.58 9.45
C LYS A 246 -11.54 15.56 8.96
N VAL A 247 -11.74 14.28 9.26
CA VAL A 247 -10.89 13.19 8.76
C VAL A 247 -10.94 13.11 7.23
N VAL A 248 -12.14 13.21 6.64
CA VAL A 248 -12.33 13.23 5.18
C VAL A 248 -11.69 14.47 4.58
N SER A 249 -12.03 15.66 5.08
CA SER A 249 -11.49 16.95 4.58
C SER A 249 -9.95 16.99 4.63
N GLN A 250 -9.32 16.55 5.73
CA GLN A 250 -7.86 16.48 5.81
C GLN A 250 -7.25 15.56 4.74
N ARG A 251 -7.93 14.48 4.40
CA ARG A 251 -7.48 13.58 3.34
C ARG A 251 -7.60 14.23 1.97
N GLU A 252 -8.72 14.87 1.67
CA GLU A 252 -8.94 15.61 0.43
C GLU A 252 -7.91 16.72 0.26
N ASP A 253 -7.73 17.56 1.28
CA ASP A 253 -6.77 18.66 1.28
C ASP A 253 -5.34 18.18 1.00
N LYS A 254 -4.95 17.05 1.60
CA LYS A 254 -3.65 16.44 1.36
C LYS A 254 -3.44 16.14 -0.12
N TYR A 255 -4.36 15.41 -0.76
CA TYR A 255 -4.19 15.02 -2.18
C TYR A 255 -4.32 16.22 -3.12
N LEU A 256 -5.14 17.20 -2.81
CA LEU A 256 -5.24 18.45 -3.56
C LEU A 256 -4.02 19.36 -3.40
N SER A 257 -3.21 19.18 -2.37
CA SER A 257 -2.00 19.97 -2.14
C SER A 257 -0.75 19.41 -2.83
N ILE A 258 -0.75 18.12 -3.21
CA ILE A 258 0.41 17.49 -3.87
C ILE A 258 0.77 18.26 -5.14
N GLY A 259 2.04 18.66 -5.24
CA GLY A 259 2.57 19.37 -6.40
C GLY A 259 2.37 20.88 -6.39
N LYS A 260 1.54 21.46 -5.52
CA LYS A 260 1.30 22.93 -5.52
C LYS A 260 2.58 23.72 -5.35
N LYS A 261 3.50 23.30 -4.48
CA LYS A 261 4.79 23.99 -4.26
C LYS A 261 5.69 24.08 -5.49
N PHE A 262 5.39 23.31 -6.53
CA PHE A 262 6.14 23.32 -7.81
C PHE A 262 5.46 24.16 -8.88
N LEU A 263 4.28 24.73 -8.62
CA LEU A 263 3.55 25.59 -9.54
C LEU A 263 3.96 27.06 -9.38
N ASP A 264 4.51 27.42 -8.22
CA ASP A 264 4.90 28.81 -7.88
C ASP A 264 6.37 29.12 -8.20
N ASN A 265 7.06 28.21 -8.89
CA ASN A 265 8.42 28.36 -9.44
C ASN A 265 8.34 28.26 -10.97
#